data_e254f7bb07d3af30b64b765b84f55abc
#
_entry.id   e254f7bb07d3af30b64b765b84f55abc
#
_cell.length_a   1.000
_cell.length_b   1.000
_cell.length_c   1.000
_cell.angle_alpha   90.00
_cell.angle_beta   90.00
_cell.angle_gamma   90.00
#
_symmetry.space_group_name_H-M   'P 1'
#
loop_
_entity.id
_entity.type
_entity.pdbx_description
1 polymer ?
#
loop_
_entity_poly.entity_id
_entity_poly.type
_entity_poly.pdbx_seq_one_letter_code
_entity_poly.pdbx_strand_id
1 'polypeptide(L)'
;MRFASISSGSSGNVSFVSSGAHHILLDAGVGIRSIESALRGLDISCKDIEGICVTHEHIDHIKAIGSLCRKYTIPVYATLGTLQGILLCDAMKEFPKELLRPILKDE
;
A
#
# COMPACT_ATOMS: atom_id res chain seq x y z
N MET A 1 -8.49 8.42 -15.72
CA MET A 1 -8.17 7.56 -14.57
C MET A 1 -7.89 6.13 -15.04
N ARG A 2 -6.85 5.53 -14.53
CA ARG A 2 -6.49 4.15 -14.84
C ARG A 2 -6.59 3.29 -13.58
N PHE A 3 -7.03 2.06 -13.77
CA PHE A 3 -7.10 1.08 -12.69
C PHE A 3 -6.50 -0.23 -13.17
N ALA A 4 -5.66 -0.84 -12.38
CA ALA A 4 -5.09 -2.15 -12.69
C ALA A 4 -4.99 -2.99 -11.42
N SER A 5 -5.49 -4.22 -11.50
CA SER A 5 -5.30 -5.19 -10.41
C SER A 5 -3.94 -5.84 -10.59
N ILE A 6 -3.07 -5.66 -9.62
CA ILE A 6 -1.75 -6.28 -9.63
C ILE A 6 -1.84 -7.70 -9.08
N SER A 7 -2.64 -7.90 -8.04
CA SER A 7 -2.86 -9.21 -7.45
C SER A 7 -4.18 -9.21 -6.68
N SER A 8 -4.86 -10.34 -6.67
CA SER A 8 -6.11 -10.48 -5.93
C SER A 8 -6.24 -11.91 -5.42
N GLY A 9 -7.04 -12.08 -4.33
CA GLY A 9 -7.32 -13.37 -3.76
C GLY A 9 -6.48 -13.68 -2.53
N SER A 10 -6.39 -14.96 -2.18
CA SER A 10 -5.76 -15.38 -0.93
C SER A 10 -4.24 -15.22 -0.93
N SER A 11 -3.62 -15.06 -2.10
CA SER A 11 -2.17 -14.84 -2.18
C SER A 11 -1.76 -13.40 -1.91
N GLY A 12 -2.72 -12.51 -1.79
CA GLY A 12 -2.47 -11.10 -1.51
C GLY A 12 -3.23 -10.19 -2.45
N ASN A 13 -3.51 -8.97 -1.99
CA ASN A 13 -4.31 -8.00 -2.75
C ASN A 13 -3.53 -6.71 -2.94
N VAL A 14 -3.38 -6.29 -4.19
CA VAL A 14 -2.78 -5.02 -4.57
C VAL A 14 -3.47 -4.52 -5.82
N SER A 15 -3.87 -3.25 -5.82
CA SER A 15 -4.41 -2.60 -7.01
C SER A 15 -3.71 -1.27 -7.22
N PHE A 16 -3.65 -0.82 -8.45
CA PHE A 16 -3.03 0.43 -8.85
C PHE A 16 -4.09 1.36 -9.41
N VAL A 17 -4.09 2.61 -8.94
CA VAL A 17 -5.00 3.65 -9.44
C VAL A 17 -4.18 4.86 -9.83
N SER A 18 -4.45 5.41 -10.99
CA SER A 18 -3.73 6.58 -11.47
C SER A 18 -4.70 7.58 -12.09
N SER A 19 -4.45 8.85 -11.85
CA SER A 19 -5.22 9.95 -12.44
C SER A 19 -4.22 11.03 -12.84
N GLY A 20 -4.00 11.17 -14.14
CA GLY A 20 -2.96 12.07 -14.64
C GLY A 20 -1.59 11.63 -14.17
N ALA A 21 -0.87 12.52 -13.49
CA ALA A 21 0.45 12.23 -12.94
C ALA A 21 0.41 11.67 -11.51
N HIS A 22 -0.80 11.46 -10.96
CA HIS A 22 -0.97 10.99 -9.59
C HIS A 22 -1.21 9.48 -9.57
N HIS A 23 -0.44 8.76 -8.75
CA HIS A 23 -0.48 7.30 -8.67
C HIS A 23 -0.59 6.85 -7.23
N ILE A 24 -1.52 5.93 -6.95
CA ILE A 24 -1.64 5.34 -5.62
C ILE A 24 -1.80 3.82 -5.71
N LEU A 25 -1.50 3.14 -4.61
CA LEU A 25 -1.79 1.72 -4.46
C LEU A 25 -2.98 1.54 -3.52
N LEU A 26 -3.84 0.58 -3.84
CA LEU A 26 -4.87 0.10 -2.93
C LEU A 26 -4.40 -1.23 -2.38
N ASP A 27 -4.07 -1.24 -1.08
CA ASP A 27 -3.48 -2.37 -0.39
C ASP A 27 -2.09 -2.72 -0.92
N ALA A 28 -1.34 -3.51 -0.18
CA ALA A 28 0.01 -3.94 -0.53
C ALA A 28 0.27 -5.32 0.06
N GLY A 29 -0.56 -6.29 -0.35
CA GLY A 29 -0.61 -7.62 0.26
C GLY A 29 0.33 -8.65 -0.33
N VAL A 30 1.19 -8.28 -1.29
CA VAL A 30 2.22 -9.18 -1.83
C VAL A 30 3.59 -8.59 -1.52
N GLY A 31 4.66 -9.37 -1.74
CA GLY A 31 6.02 -8.90 -1.45
C GLY A 31 6.40 -7.69 -2.30
N ILE A 32 7.31 -6.86 -1.77
CA ILE A 32 7.71 -5.61 -2.42
C ILE A 32 8.27 -5.85 -3.83
N ARG A 33 9.02 -6.94 -4.03
CA ARG A 33 9.58 -7.24 -5.35
C ARG A 33 8.52 -7.50 -6.40
N SER A 34 7.42 -8.15 -6.00
CA SER A 34 6.30 -8.39 -6.92
C SER A 34 5.63 -7.07 -7.30
N ILE A 35 5.49 -6.15 -6.34
CA ILE A 35 4.92 -4.84 -6.61
C ILE A 35 5.83 -4.04 -7.54
N GLU A 36 7.12 -4.01 -7.25
CA GLU A 36 8.10 -3.31 -8.09
C GLU A 36 8.08 -3.82 -9.53
N SER A 37 8.05 -5.14 -9.69
CA SER A 37 8.03 -5.77 -11.01
C SER A 37 6.76 -5.42 -11.77
N ALA A 38 5.60 -5.49 -11.10
CA ALA A 38 4.32 -5.20 -11.73
C ALA A 38 4.23 -3.74 -12.18
N LEU A 39 4.69 -2.81 -11.34
CA LEU A 39 4.69 -1.38 -11.69
C LEU A 39 5.64 -1.10 -12.85
N ARG A 40 6.79 -1.79 -12.88
CA ARG A 40 7.73 -1.65 -13.99
C ARG A 40 7.08 -2.05 -15.32
N GLY A 41 6.25 -3.08 -15.30
CA GLY A 41 5.48 -3.49 -16.48
C GLY A 41 4.48 -2.45 -16.95
N LEU A 42 4.11 -1.49 -16.08
CA LEU A 42 3.24 -0.37 -16.41
C LEU A 42 4.04 0.92 -16.68
N ASP A 43 5.36 0.83 -16.76
CA ASP A 43 6.28 1.96 -16.91
C ASP A 43 6.19 2.95 -15.74
N ILE A 44 5.98 2.43 -14.53
CA ILE A 44 5.85 3.24 -13.33
C ILE A 44 6.87 2.77 -12.30
N SER A 45 7.53 3.71 -11.64
CA SER A 45 8.43 3.41 -10.53
C SER A 45 7.67 3.51 -9.20
N CYS A 46 8.05 2.71 -8.22
CA CYS A 46 7.52 2.88 -6.87
C CYS A 46 7.77 4.28 -6.30
N LYS A 47 8.79 4.97 -6.79
CA LYS A 47 9.06 6.36 -6.40
C LYS A 47 7.94 7.30 -6.81
N ASP A 48 7.15 6.92 -7.81
CA ASP A 48 6.06 7.73 -8.31
C ASP A 48 4.75 7.49 -7.57
N ILE A 49 4.72 6.51 -6.66
CA ILE A 49 3.53 6.21 -5.86
C ILE A 49 3.43 7.24 -4.74
N GLU A 50 2.33 7.95 -4.69
CA GLU A 50 2.11 9.03 -3.73
C GLU A 50 1.49 8.58 -2.42
N GLY A 51 0.86 7.42 -2.41
CA GLY A 51 0.25 6.90 -1.19
C GLY A 51 -0.25 5.48 -1.36
N ILE A 52 -0.48 4.82 -0.24
CA ILE A 52 -1.08 3.50 -0.19
C ILE A 52 -2.34 3.62 0.65
N CYS A 53 -3.49 3.27 0.08
CA CYS A 53 -4.75 3.22 0.82
C CYS A 53 -5.00 1.78 1.22
N VAL A 54 -5.18 1.53 2.51
CA VAL A 54 -5.36 0.18 3.05
C VAL A 54 -6.81 -0.03 3.41
N THR A 55 -7.41 -1.10 2.89
CA THR A 55 -8.81 -1.43 3.15
C THR A 55 -9.00 -2.34 4.36
N HIS A 56 -8.02 -3.22 4.61
CA HIS A 56 -8.08 -4.18 5.72
C HIS A 56 -6.69 -4.35 6.34
N GLU A 57 -6.65 -4.60 7.66
CA GLU A 57 -5.40 -4.82 8.39
C GLU A 57 -4.86 -6.25 8.27
N HIS A 58 -5.49 -7.11 7.48
CA HIS A 58 -5.04 -8.49 7.30
C HIS A 58 -3.76 -8.55 6.45
N ILE A 59 -2.92 -9.55 6.71
CA ILE A 59 -1.61 -9.67 6.05
C ILE A 59 -1.70 -9.71 4.51
N ASP A 60 -2.78 -10.27 3.96
CA ASP A 60 -2.97 -10.31 2.52
C ASP A 60 -3.32 -8.94 1.91
N HIS A 61 -3.38 -7.89 2.73
CA HIS A 61 -3.56 -6.50 2.30
C HIS A 61 -2.41 -5.59 2.69
N ILE A 62 -1.54 -6.02 3.61
CA ILE A 62 -0.53 -5.12 4.20
C ILE A 62 0.90 -5.66 4.15
N LYS A 63 1.13 -6.82 3.56
CA LYS A 63 2.41 -7.52 3.63
C LYS A 63 3.63 -6.66 3.28
N ALA A 64 3.53 -5.82 2.26
CA ALA A 64 4.66 -5.02 1.79
C ALA A 64 4.70 -3.60 2.34
N ILE A 65 3.74 -3.21 3.21
CA ILE A 65 3.67 -1.81 3.66
C ILE A 65 4.95 -1.38 4.35
N GLY A 66 5.46 -2.18 5.29
CA GLY A 66 6.69 -1.82 6.00
C GLY A 66 7.87 -1.62 5.06
N SER A 67 8.05 -2.53 4.11
CA SER A 67 9.14 -2.45 3.13
C SER A 67 9.00 -1.24 2.22
N LEU A 68 7.78 -0.97 1.74
CA LEU A 68 7.53 0.19 0.87
C LEU A 68 7.78 1.50 1.61
N CYS A 69 7.34 1.59 2.86
CA CYS A 69 7.56 2.79 3.67
C CYS A 69 9.04 3.02 3.93
N ARG A 70 9.79 1.97 4.26
CA ARG A 70 11.23 2.09 4.52
C ARG A 70 12.01 2.45 3.27
N LYS A 71 11.67 1.85 2.13
CA LYS A 71 12.45 2.02 0.90
C LYS A 71 12.09 3.30 0.14
N TYR A 72 10.82 3.68 0.13
CA TYR A 72 10.32 4.76 -0.73
C TYR A 72 9.66 5.91 0.02
N THR A 73 9.52 5.80 1.33
CA THR A 73 8.90 6.82 2.17
C THR A 73 7.50 7.19 1.70
N ILE A 74 6.67 6.16 1.43
CA ILE A 74 5.32 6.37 0.91
C ILE A 74 4.33 6.45 2.09
N PRO A 75 3.49 7.50 2.17
CA PRO A 75 2.49 7.58 3.23
C PRO A 75 1.37 6.54 3.07
N VAL A 76 0.85 6.08 4.19
CA VAL A 76 -0.19 5.06 4.25
C VAL A 76 -1.47 5.66 4.80
N TYR A 77 -2.55 5.52 4.08
CA TYR A 77 -3.86 6.08 4.44
C TYR A 77 -4.84 4.95 4.76
N ALA A 78 -5.47 5.03 5.91
CA ALA A 78 -6.47 4.04 6.33
C ALA A 78 -7.31 4.62 7.46
N THR A 79 -8.43 3.97 7.79
CA THR A 79 -9.21 4.37 8.95
C THR A 79 -8.38 4.13 10.22
N LEU A 80 -8.72 4.83 11.29
CA LEU A 80 -7.98 4.70 12.55
C LEU A 80 -7.95 3.25 13.06
N GLY A 81 -9.08 2.55 12.97
CA GLY A 81 -9.12 1.15 13.38
C GLY A 81 -8.18 0.26 12.59
N THR A 82 -8.12 0.48 11.27
CA THR A 82 -7.22 -0.28 10.41
C THR A 82 -5.76 0.04 10.73
N LEU A 83 -5.43 1.31 10.99
CA LEU A 83 -4.07 1.70 11.37
C LEU A 83 -3.66 1.03 12.68
N GLN A 84 -4.57 0.95 13.65
CA GLN A 84 -4.30 0.26 14.91
C GLN A 84 -3.99 -1.21 14.68
N GLY A 85 -4.76 -1.86 13.79
CA GLY A 85 -4.51 -3.25 13.43
C GLY A 85 -3.16 -3.45 12.76
N ILE A 86 -2.77 -2.51 11.89
CA ILE A 86 -1.45 -2.54 11.24
C ILE A 86 -0.33 -2.48 12.28
N LEU A 87 -0.46 -1.59 13.26
CA LEU A 87 0.55 -1.44 14.31
C LEU A 87 0.71 -2.69 15.17
N LEU A 88 -0.34 -3.51 15.28
CA LEU A 88 -0.28 -4.76 16.04
C LEU A 88 0.28 -5.92 15.23
N CYS A 89 0.47 -5.75 13.94
CA CYS A 89 0.97 -6.82 13.07
C CYS A 89 2.49 -6.97 13.19
N ASP A 90 2.96 -8.19 13.44
CA ASP A 90 4.39 -8.45 13.57
C ASP A 90 5.19 -8.10 12.32
N ALA A 91 4.57 -8.22 11.14
CA ALA A 91 5.24 -7.88 9.88
C ALA A 91 5.55 -6.39 9.78
N MET A 92 5.00 -5.56 10.66
CA MET A 92 5.15 -4.11 10.63
C MET A 92 6.00 -3.56 11.77
N LYS A 93 6.87 -4.38 12.34
CA LYS A 93 7.64 -4.00 13.53
C LYS A 93 8.55 -2.80 13.35
N GLU A 94 9.18 -2.68 12.20
CA GLU A 94 10.20 -1.66 11.97
C GLU A 94 9.90 -0.85 10.73
N PHE A 95 9.08 0.18 10.89
CA PHE A 95 8.78 1.08 9.79
C PHE A 95 8.51 2.49 10.34
N PRO A 96 8.64 3.54 9.51
CA PRO A 96 8.41 4.91 9.96
C PRO A 96 6.93 5.18 10.20
N LYS A 97 6.52 5.15 11.47
CA LYS A 97 5.11 5.28 11.86
C LYS A 97 4.52 6.64 11.52
N GLU A 98 5.36 7.65 11.34
CA GLU A 98 4.91 8.99 10.95
C GLU A 98 4.31 9.02 9.55
N LEU A 99 4.50 7.97 8.76
CA LEU A 99 3.87 7.85 7.44
C LEU A 99 2.44 7.35 7.51
N LEU A 100 1.98 6.87 8.66
CA LEU A 100 0.59 6.44 8.83
C LEU A 100 -0.32 7.65 8.97
N ARG A 101 -1.36 7.71 8.14
CA ARG A 101 -2.28 8.84 8.10
C ARG A 101 -3.72 8.37 8.19
N PRO A 102 -4.43 8.73 9.27
CA PRO A 102 -5.82 8.30 9.40
C PRO A 102 -6.73 9.02 8.40
N ILE A 103 -7.70 8.28 7.87
CA ILE A 103 -8.74 8.83 7.02
C ILE A 103 -10.02 8.90 7.84
N LEU A 104 -10.69 10.04 7.81
CA LEU A 104 -11.98 10.16 8.48
C LEU A 104 -13.01 9.33 7.74
N LYS A 105 -13.99 8.85 8.48
CA LYS A 105 -14.98 7.90 7.98
C LYS A 105 -15.73 8.38 6.75
N ASP A 106 -15.93 9.67 6.60
CA ASP A 106 -16.73 10.25 5.53
C ASP A 106 -15.91 10.67 4.30
N GLU A 107 -14.66 10.28 4.24
CA GLU A 107 -13.80 10.64 3.11
C GLU A 107 -13.62 9.53 2.10
#